data_b08b7ed93ed8d02dfc76c50a145542f1
#
_entry.id   b08b7ed93ed8d02dfc76c50a145542f1
#
_cell.length_a   1.000
_cell.length_b   1.000
_cell.length_c   1.000
_cell.angle_alpha   90.00
_cell.angle_beta   90.00
_cell.angle_gamma   90.00
#
_symmetry.space_group_name_H-M   'P 1'
#
loop_
_entity.id
_entity.type
_entity.pdbx_description
1 polymer ?
#
loop_
_entity_poly.entity_id
_entity_poly.type
_entity_poly.pdbx_seq_one_letter_code
_entity_poly.pdbx_strand_id
1 'polypeptide(L)'
;MTPASPHGPAPRTILRPGDVITRPDWPAGESIRSVHVVRIGGAGMSAVARLALEAGLAVSGSDSQDGQFIAPLREAGARIGIGFDAALLGEDCDLVIVSTAVRADNPEVAAAHERGIPVIHRAAALAGLLGERDLIAVAGTHGKTTTTGMAVAALRGAGQDPAWALGAAVPDLGRNAGFGEQPGGSGPDSPAVVEADESDGSFLAFAPLSIVVTNLEPDHLDFHGDAETLTAAFDALVDRLRPGGTLVVCEDDPGAAALGERARARGVAVQGYGTAEGTAWTLRAERSGARGAEVEIEGPAGPLTLSLAVTGHHNVLNAVGGLAATAAADPSLDPARLAAGLGTFTGASRRFDVAGAAGGVTVVDDYAHHPREVAATLDAARGIVEAQEAPGRVLAVFQPHLFSRTRDFAADFAAALEAADLAWVMPVYAAREDPDPSTTARTITGHAGEAVVPLEADAQVLDLVPAAARPGDLLLMLGAGDIVEMTPALLAALEADPGERA
;
A
#
# COMPACT_ATOMS: atom_id res chain seq x y z
N MET A 1 0.37 36.95 -38.82
CA MET A 1 -0.52 35.97 -38.19
C MET A 1 -0.10 34.60 -38.70
N THR A 2 0.70 33.91 -37.88
CA THR A 2 1.12 32.54 -38.14
C THR A 2 0.02 31.61 -37.59
N PRO A 3 -0.48 30.62 -38.34
CA PRO A 3 -1.53 29.76 -37.84
C PRO A 3 -0.97 28.84 -36.73
N ALA A 4 -1.67 28.78 -35.62
CA ALA A 4 -1.38 27.88 -34.52
C ALA A 4 -1.47 26.42 -34.98
N SER A 5 -0.47 25.61 -34.68
CA SER A 5 -0.46 24.16 -34.92
C SER A 5 -1.63 23.48 -34.22
N PRO A 6 -2.38 22.59 -34.90
CA PRO A 6 -3.54 21.91 -34.32
C PRO A 6 -3.19 20.62 -33.54
N HIS A 7 -1.96 20.41 -33.14
CA HIS A 7 -1.58 19.25 -32.38
C HIS A 7 -1.21 19.70 -30.95
N GLY A 8 -2.10 19.40 -30.00
CA GLY A 8 -1.74 19.35 -28.60
C GLY A 8 -0.50 18.44 -28.39
N PRO A 9 0.21 18.57 -27.27
CA PRO A 9 1.38 17.72 -27.02
C PRO A 9 0.99 16.26 -27.17
N ALA A 10 1.81 15.49 -27.93
CA ALA A 10 1.59 14.06 -28.10
C ALA A 10 1.45 13.38 -26.72
N PRO A 11 0.57 12.40 -26.56
CA PRO A 11 0.40 11.70 -25.31
C PRO A 11 1.77 11.12 -24.89
N ARG A 12 2.21 11.48 -23.70
CA ARG A 12 3.52 11.06 -23.19
C ARG A 12 3.45 9.57 -22.88
N THR A 13 4.27 8.77 -23.52
CA THR A 13 4.34 7.33 -23.31
C THR A 13 4.85 7.03 -21.89
N ILE A 14 4.10 6.25 -21.10
CA ILE A 14 4.50 5.74 -19.80
C ILE A 14 5.24 4.42 -20.05
N LEU A 15 6.39 4.23 -19.39
CA LEU A 15 7.11 2.95 -19.42
C LEU A 15 6.29 1.88 -18.69
N ARG A 16 6.02 0.76 -19.36
CA ARG A 16 5.33 -0.38 -18.77
C ARG A 16 6.34 -1.41 -18.29
N PRO A 17 6.01 -2.28 -17.33
CA PRO A 17 6.91 -3.36 -16.91
C PRO A 17 7.47 -4.18 -18.07
N GLY A 18 6.64 -4.52 -19.07
CA GLY A 18 7.07 -5.26 -20.27
C GLY A 18 8.06 -4.51 -21.16
N ASP A 19 8.09 -3.17 -21.09
CA ASP A 19 9.03 -2.35 -21.88
C ASP A 19 10.43 -2.32 -21.27
N VAL A 20 10.54 -2.50 -19.94
CA VAL A 20 11.79 -2.38 -19.16
C VAL A 20 12.22 -3.68 -18.50
N ILE A 21 11.32 -4.65 -18.30
CA ILE A 21 11.63 -5.98 -17.80
C ILE A 21 11.87 -6.90 -18.99
N THR A 22 13.03 -6.82 -19.59
CA THR A 22 13.42 -7.79 -20.64
C THR A 22 13.82 -9.15 -20.05
N ARG A 23 14.15 -9.19 -18.75
CA ARG A 23 14.37 -10.40 -17.94
C ARG A 23 14.02 -10.08 -16.49
N PRO A 24 13.42 -11.01 -15.72
CA PRO A 24 13.21 -10.86 -14.28
C PRO A 24 14.53 -10.86 -13.50
N ASP A 25 15.65 -11.14 -14.15
CA ASP A 25 16.91 -11.39 -13.51
C ASP A 25 17.67 -10.07 -13.28
N TRP A 26 18.05 -9.85 -12.03
CA TRP A 26 19.19 -9.00 -11.67
C TRP A 26 20.35 -9.40 -12.58
N PRO A 27 21.12 -8.45 -13.20
CA PRO A 27 22.15 -8.81 -14.16
C PRO A 27 23.10 -9.86 -13.60
N ALA A 28 22.87 -11.13 -13.99
CA ALA A 28 23.66 -12.25 -13.50
C ALA A 28 25.08 -12.19 -14.08
N GLY A 29 26.09 -12.23 -13.23
CA GLY A 29 27.49 -12.31 -13.59
C GLY A 29 28.25 -10.98 -13.66
N GLU A 30 27.58 -9.85 -13.58
CA GLU A 30 28.24 -8.54 -13.39
C GLU A 30 28.08 -8.08 -11.94
N SER A 31 29.16 -7.64 -11.32
CA SER A 31 29.12 -7.07 -9.98
C SER A 31 28.52 -5.67 -10.03
N ILE A 32 27.21 -5.55 -9.85
CA ILE A 32 26.57 -4.25 -9.64
C ILE A 32 27.12 -3.63 -8.36
N ARG A 33 27.68 -2.44 -8.47
CA ARG A 33 28.26 -1.68 -7.34
C ARG A 33 27.52 -0.37 -7.12
N SER A 34 26.84 0.13 -8.16
CA SER A 34 26.13 1.40 -8.14
C SER A 34 24.82 1.33 -8.88
N VAL A 35 23.79 1.94 -8.29
CA VAL A 35 22.45 2.03 -8.89
C VAL A 35 21.96 3.47 -8.90
N HIS A 36 21.20 3.82 -9.93
CA HIS A 36 20.50 5.09 -10.01
C HIS A 36 18.99 4.84 -10.03
N VAL A 37 18.26 5.48 -9.10
CA VAL A 37 16.83 5.26 -8.90
C VAL A 37 16.04 6.49 -9.32
N VAL A 38 15.31 6.42 -10.42
CA VAL A 38 14.49 7.52 -10.94
C VAL A 38 13.17 7.56 -10.17
N ARG A 39 12.76 8.75 -9.69
CA ARG A 39 11.62 8.96 -8.76
C ARG A 39 11.81 8.21 -7.42
N ILE A 40 12.98 8.35 -6.86
CA ILE A 40 13.46 7.66 -5.66
C ILE A 40 12.61 7.91 -4.41
N GLY A 41 11.89 9.04 -4.34
CA GLY A 41 11.01 9.41 -3.22
C GLY A 41 9.65 8.71 -3.21
N GLY A 42 9.29 7.96 -4.26
CA GLY A 42 8.09 7.14 -4.25
C GLY A 42 8.22 5.96 -3.27
N ALA A 43 7.12 5.52 -2.64
CA ALA A 43 7.15 4.48 -1.60
C ALA A 43 7.86 3.18 -2.03
N GLY A 44 7.49 2.60 -3.18
CA GLY A 44 8.15 1.38 -3.69
C GLY A 44 9.58 1.62 -4.17
N MET A 45 9.89 2.81 -4.70
CA MET A 45 11.23 3.16 -5.17
C MET A 45 12.19 3.39 -3.99
N SER A 46 11.71 4.05 -2.93
CA SER A 46 12.50 4.26 -1.70
C SER A 46 12.81 2.95 -0.99
N ALA A 47 11.90 1.96 -1.04
CA ALA A 47 12.15 0.62 -0.52
C ALA A 47 13.31 -0.07 -1.25
N VAL A 48 13.31 -0.03 -2.57
CA VAL A 48 14.42 -0.57 -3.39
C VAL A 48 15.73 0.17 -3.10
N ALA A 49 15.70 1.50 -3.04
CA ALA A 49 16.88 2.31 -2.75
C ALA A 49 17.48 1.99 -1.37
N ARG A 50 16.62 1.79 -0.35
CA ARG A 50 17.05 1.39 0.98
C ARG A 50 17.72 0.03 1.01
N LEU A 51 17.10 -0.98 0.40
CA LEU A 51 17.70 -2.32 0.30
C LEU A 51 19.02 -2.29 -0.47
N ALA A 52 19.12 -1.49 -1.53
CA ALA A 52 20.37 -1.32 -2.27
C ALA A 52 21.49 -0.71 -1.39
N LEU A 53 21.15 0.31 -0.57
CA LEU A 53 22.10 0.87 0.41
C LEU A 53 22.53 -0.16 1.46
N GLU A 54 21.57 -0.91 2.02
CA GLU A 54 21.85 -1.96 3.02
C GLU A 54 22.64 -3.13 2.43
N ALA A 55 22.49 -3.40 1.11
CA ALA A 55 23.34 -4.34 0.36
C ALA A 55 24.74 -3.81 0.07
N GLY A 56 25.07 -2.58 0.48
CA GLY A 56 26.38 -1.95 0.28
C GLY A 56 26.59 -1.33 -1.10
N LEU A 57 25.52 -1.14 -1.89
CA LEU A 57 25.61 -0.49 -3.19
C LEU A 57 25.69 1.02 -3.04
N ALA A 58 26.40 1.68 -3.94
CA ALA A 58 26.32 3.13 -4.08
C ALA A 58 24.97 3.50 -4.71
N VAL A 59 24.17 4.32 -4.03
CA VAL A 59 22.85 4.71 -4.50
C VAL A 59 22.83 6.18 -4.87
N SER A 60 22.39 6.47 -6.08
CA SER A 60 22.00 7.80 -6.52
C SER A 60 20.54 7.80 -7.01
N GLY A 61 19.95 8.96 -7.15
CA GLY A 61 18.60 9.04 -7.69
C GLY A 61 18.10 10.46 -7.87
N SER A 62 16.89 10.57 -8.39
CA SER A 62 16.21 11.83 -8.67
C SER A 62 14.74 11.75 -8.25
N ASP A 63 14.14 12.90 -7.91
CA ASP A 63 12.70 13.03 -7.77
C ASP A 63 12.25 14.44 -8.18
N SER A 64 10.96 14.59 -8.50
CA SER A 64 10.38 15.88 -8.86
C SER A 64 10.27 16.85 -7.67
N GLN A 65 10.20 16.31 -6.45
CA GLN A 65 10.03 17.09 -5.21
C GLN A 65 10.72 16.42 -4.02
N ASP A 66 10.95 17.16 -2.94
CA ASP A 66 11.57 16.67 -1.72
C ASP A 66 10.49 16.07 -0.79
N GLY A 67 10.20 14.77 -0.98
CA GLY A 67 9.16 14.04 -0.25
C GLY A 67 9.69 13.35 1.02
N GLN A 68 8.78 12.78 1.80
CA GLN A 68 9.04 12.18 3.12
C GLN A 68 10.12 11.09 3.15
N PHE A 69 10.35 10.37 2.05
CA PHE A 69 11.38 9.31 1.97
C PHE A 69 12.76 9.83 1.56
N ILE A 70 12.88 11.09 1.07
CA ILE A 70 14.13 11.64 0.54
C ILE A 70 15.15 11.88 1.66
N ALA A 71 14.76 12.57 2.73
CA ALA A 71 15.67 12.88 3.84
C ALA A 71 16.24 11.61 4.50
N PRO A 72 15.45 10.58 4.85
CA PRO A 72 15.98 9.34 5.40
C PRO A 72 16.92 8.57 4.46
N LEU A 73 16.74 8.66 3.15
CA LEU A 73 17.64 8.04 2.18
C LEU A 73 18.97 8.81 2.06
N ARG A 74 18.93 10.15 2.09
CA ARG A 74 20.15 10.97 2.12
C ARG A 74 20.97 10.70 3.39
N GLU A 75 20.32 10.61 4.55
CA GLU A 75 20.96 10.25 5.82
C GLU A 75 21.61 8.86 5.76
N ALA A 76 20.99 7.92 5.04
CA ALA A 76 21.53 6.58 4.81
C ALA A 76 22.65 6.54 3.74
N GLY A 77 22.97 7.67 3.10
CA GLY A 77 24.09 7.78 2.16
C GLY A 77 23.73 7.88 0.68
N ALA A 78 22.44 7.97 0.32
CA ALA A 78 22.04 8.17 -1.07
C ALA A 78 22.33 9.60 -1.57
N ARG A 79 22.77 9.73 -2.81
CA ARG A 79 22.93 11.02 -3.50
C ARG A 79 21.69 11.33 -4.32
N ILE A 80 20.87 12.27 -3.89
CA ILE A 80 19.56 12.53 -4.48
C ILE A 80 19.45 13.97 -4.98
N GLY A 81 19.18 14.12 -6.28
CA GLY A 81 18.85 15.38 -6.94
C GLY A 81 17.34 15.65 -6.96
N ILE A 82 16.94 16.92 -6.94
CA ILE A 82 15.56 17.34 -7.18
C ILE A 82 15.45 17.87 -8.60
N GLY A 83 14.45 17.40 -9.34
CA GLY A 83 14.33 17.51 -10.79
C GLY A 83 14.91 16.29 -11.51
N PHE A 84 14.73 16.24 -12.83
CA PHE A 84 15.23 15.18 -13.70
C PHE A 84 16.25 15.76 -14.67
N ASP A 85 17.50 15.27 -14.61
CA ASP A 85 18.59 15.72 -15.47
C ASP A 85 19.56 14.56 -15.76
N ALA A 86 19.95 14.37 -17.01
CA ALA A 86 20.93 13.39 -17.43
C ALA A 86 22.27 13.48 -16.64
N ALA A 87 22.62 14.67 -16.15
CA ALA A 87 23.81 14.89 -15.32
C ALA A 87 23.73 14.24 -13.92
N LEU A 88 22.53 13.90 -13.43
CA LEU A 88 22.34 13.19 -12.18
C LEU A 88 22.75 11.72 -12.28
N LEU A 89 22.77 11.17 -13.50
CA LEU A 89 23.27 9.83 -13.78
C LEU A 89 24.80 9.82 -13.75
N GLY A 90 25.38 9.39 -12.62
CA GLY A 90 26.83 9.35 -12.42
C GLY A 90 27.58 8.54 -13.48
N GLU A 91 28.87 8.86 -13.69
CA GLU A 91 29.70 8.19 -14.70
C GLU A 91 29.85 6.68 -14.40
N ASP A 92 29.90 6.31 -13.12
CA ASP A 92 30.08 4.93 -12.64
C ASP A 92 28.75 4.20 -12.38
N CYS A 93 27.64 4.61 -12.99
CA CYS A 93 26.34 3.96 -12.81
C CYS A 93 26.31 2.62 -13.57
N ASP A 94 26.09 1.53 -12.83
CA ASP A 94 26.00 0.18 -13.39
C ASP A 94 24.57 -0.21 -13.81
N LEU A 95 23.55 0.41 -13.17
CA LEU A 95 22.14 0.01 -13.34
C LEU A 95 21.20 1.18 -13.05
N VAL A 96 20.20 1.39 -13.90
CA VAL A 96 19.11 2.34 -13.67
C VAL A 96 17.84 1.61 -13.30
N ILE A 97 17.15 2.06 -12.25
CA ILE A 97 15.93 1.47 -11.75
C ILE A 97 14.78 2.47 -11.92
N VAL A 98 13.68 2.00 -12.53
CA VAL A 98 12.50 2.80 -12.85
C VAL A 98 11.22 2.15 -12.35
N SER A 99 10.12 2.92 -12.31
CA SER A 99 8.76 2.41 -12.13
C SER A 99 7.90 2.81 -13.34
N THR A 100 6.69 2.28 -13.40
CA THR A 100 5.67 2.66 -14.39
C THR A 100 5.29 4.14 -14.36
N ALA A 101 5.58 4.86 -13.26
CA ALA A 101 5.39 6.30 -13.17
C ALA A 101 6.47 7.11 -13.93
N VAL A 102 7.54 6.48 -14.40
CA VAL A 102 8.60 7.13 -15.19
C VAL A 102 8.19 7.14 -16.66
N ARG A 103 8.32 8.30 -17.30
CA ARG A 103 7.98 8.47 -18.73
C ARG A 103 9.18 8.09 -19.61
N ALA A 104 8.90 7.61 -20.81
CA ALA A 104 9.91 7.20 -21.78
C ALA A 104 10.84 8.36 -22.23
N ASP A 105 10.38 9.61 -22.12
CA ASP A 105 11.12 10.83 -22.42
C ASP A 105 11.96 11.37 -21.24
N ASN A 106 12.06 10.62 -20.14
CA ASN A 106 12.88 11.01 -18.99
C ASN A 106 14.37 11.12 -19.41
N PRO A 107 15.04 12.24 -19.12
CA PRO A 107 16.41 12.49 -19.59
C PRO A 107 17.44 11.51 -19.02
N GLU A 108 17.23 10.97 -17.81
CA GLU A 108 18.13 10.01 -17.17
C GLU A 108 18.00 8.63 -17.82
N VAL A 109 16.76 8.21 -18.17
CA VAL A 109 16.50 6.97 -18.92
C VAL A 109 17.10 7.07 -20.33
N ALA A 110 16.92 8.19 -21.01
CA ALA A 110 17.53 8.43 -22.33
C ALA A 110 19.05 8.34 -22.26
N ALA A 111 19.68 8.99 -21.27
CA ALA A 111 21.13 8.96 -21.08
C ALA A 111 21.62 7.53 -20.74
N ALA A 112 20.86 6.75 -19.97
CA ALA A 112 21.20 5.36 -19.67
C ALA A 112 21.21 4.51 -20.96
N HIS A 113 20.21 4.65 -21.82
CA HIS A 113 20.15 3.94 -23.11
C HIS A 113 21.31 4.36 -24.03
N GLU A 114 21.62 5.65 -24.13
CA GLU A 114 22.76 6.14 -24.93
C GLU A 114 24.10 5.59 -24.44
N ARG A 115 24.26 5.40 -23.13
CA ARG A 115 25.48 4.87 -22.50
C ARG A 115 25.49 3.32 -22.42
N GLY A 116 24.41 2.64 -22.86
CA GLY A 116 24.29 1.17 -22.78
C GLY A 116 24.14 0.65 -21.35
N ILE A 117 23.70 1.50 -20.40
CA ILE A 117 23.44 1.09 -19.01
C ILE A 117 22.09 0.36 -18.97
N PRO A 118 22.00 -0.82 -18.35
CA PRO A 118 20.74 -1.53 -18.18
C PRO A 118 19.70 -0.69 -17.42
N VAL A 119 18.45 -0.71 -17.88
CA VAL A 119 17.31 -0.10 -17.20
C VAL A 119 16.33 -1.21 -16.84
N ILE A 120 16.03 -1.37 -15.54
CA ILE A 120 15.13 -2.40 -15.05
C ILE A 120 13.99 -1.81 -14.23
N HIS A 121 12.90 -2.55 -14.14
CA HIS A 121 11.76 -2.16 -13.30
C HIS A 121 12.05 -2.41 -11.81
N ARG A 122 11.44 -1.58 -10.92
CA ARG A 122 11.58 -1.66 -9.46
C ARG A 122 11.36 -3.07 -8.89
N ALA A 123 10.38 -3.82 -9.44
CA ALA A 123 10.09 -5.15 -8.94
C ALA A 123 11.17 -6.17 -9.32
N ALA A 124 11.79 -6.04 -10.50
CA ALA A 124 12.92 -6.86 -10.89
C ALA A 124 14.15 -6.55 -10.02
N ALA A 125 14.37 -5.25 -9.71
CA ALA A 125 15.43 -4.83 -8.79
C ALA A 125 15.18 -5.38 -7.38
N LEU A 126 13.95 -5.32 -6.88
CA LEU A 126 13.57 -5.86 -5.57
C LEU A 126 13.77 -7.38 -5.53
N ALA A 127 13.31 -8.11 -6.54
CA ALA A 127 13.50 -9.55 -6.64
C ALA A 127 15.01 -9.91 -6.67
N GLY A 128 15.83 -9.17 -7.41
CA GLY A 128 17.28 -9.36 -7.45
C GLY A 128 17.98 -9.09 -6.13
N LEU A 129 17.62 -8.02 -5.42
CA LEU A 129 18.17 -7.67 -4.10
C LEU A 129 17.79 -8.71 -3.02
N LEU A 130 16.58 -9.25 -3.07
CA LEU A 130 16.12 -10.28 -2.14
C LEU A 130 16.76 -11.65 -2.44
N GLY A 131 17.16 -11.90 -3.69
CA GLY A 131 17.84 -13.13 -4.09
C GLY A 131 16.98 -14.39 -3.92
N GLU A 132 17.62 -15.48 -3.47
CA GLU A 132 17.01 -16.81 -3.32
C GLU A 132 16.28 -17.02 -1.98
N ARG A 133 16.02 -15.96 -1.20
CA ARG A 133 15.30 -16.08 0.06
C ARG A 133 13.94 -16.74 -0.10
N ASP A 134 13.48 -17.42 0.93
CA ASP A 134 12.11 -17.92 0.99
C ASP A 134 11.15 -16.73 1.07
N LEU A 135 10.56 -16.42 -0.09
CA LEU A 135 9.77 -15.23 -0.30
C LEU A 135 8.30 -15.49 -0.01
N ILE A 136 7.72 -14.65 0.85
CA ILE A 136 6.29 -14.54 1.09
C ILE A 136 5.81 -13.30 0.34
N ALA A 137 4.95 -13.48 -0.65
CA ALA A 137 4.36 -12.40 -1.43
C ALA A 137 2.94 -12.11 -0.93
N VAL A 138 2.69 -10.87 -0.53
CA VAL A 138 1.38 -10.42 -0.09
C VAL A 138 0.72 -9.64 -1.21
N ALA A 139 -0.29 -10.24 -1.82
CA ALA A 139 -1.05 -9.70 -2.93
C ALA A 139 -2.53 -9.49 -2.55
N GLY A 140 -3.26 -8.84 -3.43
CA GLY A 140 -4.68 -8.54 -3.27
C GLY A 140 -4.95 -7.07 -3.53
N THR A 141 -6.18 -6.73 -3.84
CA THR A 141 -6.55 -5.34 -4.16
C THR A 141 -6.36 -4.44 -2.93
N HIS A 142 -6.74 -4.91 -1.74
CA HIS A 142 -6.68 -4.16 -0.47
C HIS A 142 -5.98 -4.96 0.64
N GLY A 143 -5.46 -4.26 1.67
CA GLY A 143 -4.87 -4.88 2.86
C GLY A 143 -3.43 -5.34 2.72
N LYS A 144 -2.80 -5.19 1.56
CA LYS A 144 -1.41 -5.64 1.27
C LYS A 144 -0.40 -5.15 2.31
N THR A 145 -0.29 -3.85 2.51
CA THR A 145 0.70 -3.24 3.42
C THR A 145 0.53 -3.73 4.84
N THR A 146 -0.70 -3.74 5.34
CA THR A 146 -1.03 -4.21 6.69
C THR A 146 -0.66 -5.69 6.86
N THR A 147 -1.08 -6.55 5.93
CA THR A 147 -0.77 -7.99 5.97
C THR A 147 0.72 -8.25 5.87
N THR A 148 1.47 -7.48 5.05
CA THR A 148 2.93 -7.57 4.96
C THR A 148 3.59 -7.22 6.30
N GLY A 149 3.20 -6.11 6.93
CA GLY A 149 3.70 -5.72 8.25
C GLY A 149 3.39 -6.76 9.33
N MET A 150 2.17 -7.30 9.33
CA MET A 150 1.74 -8.38 10.23
C MET A 150 2.54 -9.67 10.00
N ALA A 151 2.81 -10.06 8.76
CA ALA A 151 3.63 -11.24 8.46
C ALA A 151 5.08 -11.06 8.95
N VAL A 152 5.66 -9.86 8.80
CA VAL A 152 6.97 -9.53 9.39
C VAL A 152 6.95 -9.65 10.92
N ALA A 153 5.92 -9.10 11.58
CA ALA A 153 5.76 -9.18 13.03
C ALA A 153 5.60 -10.65 13.50
N ALA A 154 4.82 -11.46 12.79
CA ALA A 154 4.65 -12.89 13.08
C ALA A 154 5.99 -13.64 13.01
N LEU A 155 6.75 -13.46 11.93
CA LEU A 155 8.08 -14.09 11.77
C LEU A 155 9.03 -13.68 12.90
N ARG A 156 9.05 -12.40 13.29
CA ARG A 156 9.87 -11.92 14.42
C ARG A 156 9.45 -12.57 15.74
N GLY A 157 8.16 -12.72 16.01
CA GLY A 157 7.64 -13.45 17.15
C GLY A 157 8.12 -14.90 17.20
N ALA A 158 8.25 -15.54 16.03
CA ALA A 158 8.83 -16.88 15.92
C ALA A 158 10.38 -16.90 16.01
N GLY A 159 11.01 -15.73 16.17
CA GLY A 159 12.47 -15.61 16.33
C GLY A 159 13.24 -15.54 15.01
N GLN A 160 12.53 -15.30 13.90
CA GLN A 160 13.13 -15.01 12.60
C GLN A 160 13.49 -13.52 12.49
N ASP A 161 14.43 -13.19 11.63
CA ASP A 161 14.76 -11.81 11.27
C ASP A 161 14.57 -11.62 9.75
N PRO A 162 13.32 -11.47 9.28
CA PRO A 162 13.03 -11.43 7.85
C PRO A 162 13.55 -10.16 7.18
N ALA A 163 13.85 -10.24 5.89
CA ALA A 163 13.89 -9.07 5.03
C ALA A 163 12.45 -8.65 4.68
N TRP A 164 12.24 -7.34 4.40
CA TRP A 164 10.91 -6.86 4.03
C TRP A 164 10.97 -5.69 3.04
N ALA A 165 9.87 -5.52 2.26
CA ALA A 165 9.59 -4.32 1.49
C ALA A 165 8.08 -4.06 1.44
N LEU A 166 7.68 -2.84 1.84
CA LEU A 166 6.29 -2.39 1.95
C LEU A 166 6.05 -1.11 1.14
N GLY A 167 4.80 -0.89 0.76
CA GLY A 167 4.33 0.33 0.09
C GLY A 167 4.20 1.55 1.01
N ALA A 168 4.30 1.39 2.34
CA ALA A 168 4.28 2.47 3.31
C ALA A 168 5.25 2.19 4.48
N ALA A 169 5.55 3.20 5.27
CA ALA A 169 6.28 3.00 6.50
C ALA A 169 5.38 2.30 7.53
N VAL A 170 5.97 1.39 8.30
CA VAL A 170 5.33 0.76 9.46
C VAL A 170 6.07 1.29 10.69
N PRO A 171 5.38 1.94 11.66
CA PRO A 171 6.02 2.54 12.83
C PRO A 171 6.92 1.56 13.58
N ASP A 172 6.46 0.32 13.78
CA ASP A 172 7.21 -0.73 14.48
C ASP A 172 8.48 -1.17 13.74
N LEU A 173 8.59 -0.89 12.44
CA LEU A 173 9.75 -1.17 11.61
C LEU A 173 10.64 0.07 11.40
N GLY A 174 10.13 1.27 11.70
CA GLY A 174 10.81 2.56 11.53
C GLY A 174 11.15 2.94 10.08
N ARG A 175 10.90 2.03 9.13
CA ARG A 175 11.19 2.19 7.71
C ARG A 175 10.33 1.26 6.83
N ASN A 176 10.24 1.56 5.54
CA ASN A 176 9.42 0.77 4.61
C ASN A 176 10.14 -0.44 4.00
N ALA A 177 11.44 -0.61 4.21
CA ALA A 177 12.19 -1.78 3.76
C ALA A 177 13.44 -2.01 4.60
N GLY A 178 13.92 -3.25 4.66
CA GLY A 178 15.17 -3.61 5.32
C GLY A 178 15.53 -5.09 5.16
N PHE A 179 16.81 -5.41 5.39
CA PHE A 179 17.33 -6.77 5.48
C PHE A 179 17.38 -7.29 6.93
N GLY A 180 16.34 -7.07 7.71
CA GLY A 180 16.31 -7.44 9.12
C GLY A 180 16.74 -6.30 10.06
N GLU A 181 16.74 -6.57 11.37
CA GLU A 181 17.07 -5.61 12.41
C GLU A 181 18.50 -5.78 12.95
N GLN A 182 19.10 -6.95 12.73
CA GLN A 182 20.42 -7.24 13.25
C GLN A 182 21.51 -6.43 12.54
N PRO A 183 22.57 -6.02 13.24
CA PRO A 183 23.71 -5.38 12.61
C PRO A 183 24.32 -6.26 11.51
N GLY A 184 24.37 -5.75 10.28
CA GLY A 184 24.83 -6.50 9.10
C GLY A 184 23.70 -7.17 8.31
N GLY A 185 22.44 -6.95 8.70
CA GLY A 185 21.25 -7.47 8.03
C GLY A 185 21.00 -8.96 8.29
N SER A 186 19.86 -9.43 7.84
CA SER A 186 19.51 -10.86 7.83
C SER A 186 20.33 -11.59 6.77
N GLY A 187 20.81 -12.79 7.11
CA GLY A 187 21.54 -13.65 6.17
C GLY A 187 20.68 -14.08 4.96
N PRO A 188 21.31 -14.66 3.92
CA PRO A 188 20.59 -15.12 2.73
C PRO A 188 19.55 -16.22 3.01
N ASP A 189 19.71 -16.94 4.12
CA ASP A 189 18.80 -18.00 4.54
C ASP A 189 17.58 -17.46 5.33
N SER A 190 17.55 -16.17 5.67
CA SER A 190 16.39 -15.56 6.32
C SER A 190 15.24 -15.37 5.32
N PRO A 191 13.97 -15.56 5.75
CA PRO A 191 12.83 -15.34 4.88
C PRO A 191 12.71 -13.87 4.47
N ALA A 192 11.92 -13.61 3.44
CA ALA A 192 11.56 -12.27 3.01
C ALA A 192 10.05 -12.12 2.86
N VAL A 193 9.52 -10.94 3.19
CA VAL A 193 8.11 -10.61 3.00
C VAL A 193 8.01 -9.36 2.13
N VAL A 194 7.25 -9.45 1.04
CA VAL A 194 7.07 -8.32 0.12
C VAL A 194 5.61 -8.03 -0.14
N GLU A 195 5.31 -6.76 -0.24
CA GLU A 195 4.07 -6.29 -0.83
C GLU A 195 4.13 -6.48 -2.36
N ALA A 196 3.27 -7.33 -2.88
CA ALA A 196 3.19 -7.69 -4.30
C ALA A 196 2.08 -6.88 -4.97
N ASP A 197 2.47 -5.77 -5.60
CA ASP A 197 1.57 -4.77 -6.17
C ASP A 197 1.11 -5.18 -7.57
N GLU A 198 -0.21 -5.38 -7.72
CA GLU A 198 -0.87 -5.75 -8.98
C GLU A 198 -1.08 -4.57 -9.91
N SER A 199 -0.99 -3.33 -9.41
CA SER A 199 -1.42 -2.11 -10.12
C SER A 199 -0.79 -1.90 -11.49
N ASP A 200 0.38 -2.50 -11.72
CA ASP A 200 1.16 -2.41 -12.96
C ASP A 200 1.67 -3.78 -13.45
N GLY A 201 1.16 -4.89 -12.87
CA GLY A 201 1.59 -6.25 -13.21
C GLY A 201 3.02 -6.59 -12.78
N SER A 202 3.71 -5.69 -12.09
CA SER A 202 5.11 -5.88 -11.70
C SER A 202 5.33 -7.00 -10.68
N PHE A 203 4.30 -7.40 -9.94
CA PHE A 203 4.33 -8.51 -8.99
C PHE A 203 4.73 -9.86 -9.65
N LEU A 204 4.60 -9.99 -10.97
CA LEU A 204 5.05 -11.16 -11.73
C LEU A 204 6.59 -11.33 -11.78
N ALA A 205 7.35 -10.33 -11.33
CA ALA A 205 8.81 -10.46 -11.20
C ALA A 205 9.22 -11.39 -10.06
N PHE A 206 8.34 -11.64 -9.09
CA PHE A 206 8.64 -12.50 -7.94
C PHE A 206 8.49 -13.99 -8.23
N ALA A 207 9.23 -14.81 -7.49
CA ALA A 207 9.10 -16.27 -7.46
C ALA A 207 8.93 -16.72 -5.98
N PRO A 208 7.72 -16.56 -5.40
CA PRO A 208 7.50 -16.78 -3.98
C PRO A 208 7.37 -18.27 -3.63
N LEU A 209 7.65 -18.59 -2.34
CA LEU A 209 7.33 -19.86 -1.73
C LEU A 209 5.91 -19.87 -1.14
N SER A 210 5.43 -18.70 -0.71
CA SER A 210 4.05 -18.53 -0.25
C SER A 210 3.48 -17.25 -0.85
N ILE A 211 2.24 -17.31 -1.33
CA ILE A 211 1.45 -16.15 -1.76
C ILE A 211 0.24 -16.07 -0.85
N VAL A 212 -0.04 -14.89 -0.28
CA VAL A 212 -1.35 -14.63 0.29
C VAL A 212 -2.11 -13.63 -0.59
N VAL A 213 -3.37 -13.94 -0.90
CA VAL A 213 -4.29 -13.05 -1.60
C VAL A 213 -5.41 -12.68 -0.64
N THR A 214 -5.41 -11.42 -0.22
CA THR A 214 -6.35 -10.89 0.77
C THR A 214 -7.76 -10.72 0.19
N ASN A 215 -7.85 -10.23 -1.03
CA ASN A 215 -9.07 -10.04 -1.81
C ASN A 215 -8.69 -9.86 -3.29
N LEU A 216 -9.66 -10.02 -4.19
CA LEU A 216 -9.46 -9.80 -5.61
C LEU A 216 -10.72 -9.15 -6.20
N GLU A 217 -10.62 -7.85 -6.50
CA GLU A 217 -11.69 -7.03 -6.99
C GLU A 217 -11.24 -6.20 -8.19
N PRO A 218 -12.17 -5.73 -9.02
CA PRO A 218 -11.84 -4.81 -10.11
C PRO A 218 -11.24 -3.51 -9.57
N ASP A 219 -9.96 -3.31 -9.75
CA ASP A 219 -9.23 -2.06 -9.55
C ASP A 219 -8.12 -1.95 -10.61
N HIS A 220 -7.51 -0.77 -10.74
CA HIS A 220 -6.42 -0.53 -11.71
C HIS A 220 -6.78 -0.90 -13.16
N LEU A 221 -8.06 -0.72 -13.54
CA LEU A 221 -8.53 -1.03 -14.89
C LEU A 221 -7.96 -0.07 -15.95
N ASP A 222 -7.41 1.08 -15.52
CA ASP A 222 -6.61 1.97 -16.37
C ASP A 222 -5.34 1.28 -16.90
N PHE A 223 -4.80 0.31 -16.17
CA PHE A 223 -3.66 -0.51 -16.60
C PHE A 223 -4.08 -1.83 -17.22
N HIS A 224 -4.94 -2.60 -16.54
CA HIS A 224 -5.34 -3.95 -16.97
C HIS A 224 -6.39 -3.93 -18.10
N GLY A 225 -7.13 -2.85 -18.28
CA GLY A 225 -8.19 -2.72 -19.25
C GLY A 225 -9.53 -3.24 -18.76
N ASP A 226 -9.59 -4.46 -18.22
CA ASP A 226 -10.79 -5.08 -17.68
C ASP A 226 -10.50 -6.04 -16.51
N ALA A 227 -11.56 -6.48 -15.84
CA ALA A 227 -11.48 -7.38 -14.68
C ALA A 227 -10.99 -8.78 -15.06
N GLU A 228 -11.20 -9.24 -16.29
CA GLU A 228 -10.74 -10.55 -16.77
C GLU A 228 -9.20 -10.55 -16.90
N THR A 229 -8.63 -9.49 -17.46
CA THR A 229 -7.19 -9.31 -17.57
C THR A 229 -6.53 -9.20 -16.20
N LEU A 230 -7.13 -8.47 -15.24
CA LEU A 230 -6.66 -8.42 -13.85
C LEU A 230 -6.67 -9.83 -13.22
N THR A 231 -7.78 -10.57 -13.39
CA THR A 231 -7.89 -11.94 -12.88
C THR A 231 -6.82 -12.85 -13.49
N ALA A 232 -6.55 -12.74 -14.80
CA ALA A 232 -5.50 -13.49 -15.47
C ALA A 232 -4.09 -13.14 -14.94
N ALA A 233 -3.85 -11.89 -14.54
CA ALA A 233 -2.59 -11.48 -13.92
C ALA A 233 -2.38 -12.17 -12.56
N PHE A 234 -3.45 -12.32 -11.73
CA PHE A 234 -3.36 -13.09 -10.49
C PHE A 234 -3.16 -14.59 -10.75
N ASP A 235 -3.82 -15.17 -11.76
CA ASP A 235 -3.54 -16.55 -12.16
C ASP A 235 -2.07 -16.74 -12.60
N ALA A 236 -1.50 -15.77 -13.32
CA ALA A 236 -0.09 -15.78 -13.69
C ALA A 236 0.85 -15.60 -12.47
N LEU A 237 0.46 -14.84 -11.45
CA LEU A 237 1.22 -14.77 -10.19
C LEU A 237 1.26 -16.13 -9.48
N VAL A 238 0.13 -16.85 -9.45
CA VAL A 238 0.08 -18.22 -8.88
C VAL A 238 1.03 -19.16 -9.62
N ASP A 239 1.17 -19.01 -10.94
CA ASP A 239 2.12 -19.80 -11.73
C ASP A 239 3.60 -19.46 -11.45
N ARG A 240 3.87 -18.35 -10.71
CA ARG A 240 5.20 -17.97 -10.23
C ARG A 240 5.60 -18.67 -8.93
N LEU A 241 4.69 -19.40 -8.26
CA LEU A 241 5.04 -20.18 -7.06
C LEU A 241 6.20 -21.12 -7.34
N ARG A 242 7.18 -21.15 -6.43
CA ARG A 242 8.25 -22.14 -6.47
C ARG A 242 7.70 -23.55 -6.27
N PRO A 243 8.43 -24.59 -6.73
CA PRO A 243 8.05 -25.98 -6.42
C PRO A 243 7.86 -26.21 -4.92
N GLY A 244 6.70 -26.75 -4.55
CA GLY A 244 6.31 -26.96 -3.15
C GLY A 244 5.68 -25.72 -2.48
N GLY A 245 5.55 -24.62 -3.22
CA GLY A 245 4.93 -23.40 -2.70
C GLY A 245 3.42 -23.51 -2.52
N THR A 246 2.87 -22.61 -1.70
CA THR A 246 1.46 -22.62 -1.29
C THR A 246 0.80 -21.26 -1.59
N LEU A 247 -0.41 -21.32 -2.15
CA LEU A 247 -1.31 -20.18 -2.25
C LEU A 247 -2.22 -20.15 -1.01
N VAL A 248 -2.30 -19.00 -0.35
CA VAL A 248 -3.22 -18.71 0.76
C VAL A 248 -4.26 -17.70 0.28
N VAL A 249 -5.55 -17.99 0.45
CA VAL A 249 -6.64 -17.13 -0.05
C VAL A 249 -7.66 -16.84 1.03
N CYS A 250 -8.17 -15.60 1.06
CA CYS A 250 -9.35 -15.24 1.85
C CYS A 250 -10.59 -15.86 1.21
N GLU A 251 -11.22 -16.80 1.87
CA GLU A 251 -12.45 -17.45 1.35
C GLU A 251 -13.71 -16.61 1.61
N ASP A 252 -13.62 -15.57 2.44
CA ASP A 252 -14.69 -14.58 2.64
C ASP A 252 -14.75 -13.56 1.49
N ASP A 253 -13.71 -13.49 0.64
CA ASP A 253 -13.72 -12.69 -0.58
C ASP A 253 -14.01 -13.55 -1.82
N PRO A 254 -15.07 -13.27 -2.57
CA PRO A 254 -15.47 -14.10 -3.71
C PRO A 254 -14.40 -14.22 -4.80
N GLY A 255 -13.64 -13.15 -5.06
CA GLY A 255 -12.59 -13.14 -6.08
C GLY A 255 -11.38 -13.98 -5.69
N ALA A 256 -10.92 -13.84 -4.43
CA ALA A 256 -9.82 -14.64 -3.89
C ALA A 256 -10.22 -16.11 -3.76
N ALA A 257 -11.45 -16.42 -3.31
CA ALA A 257 -11.98 -17.77 -3.25
C ALA A 257 -12.00 -18.42 -4.64
N ALA A 258 -12.51 -17.72 -5.66
CA ALA A 258 -12.52 -18.19 -7.05
C ALA A 258 -11.10 -18.43 -7.60
N LEU A 259 -10.11 -17.58 -7.25
CA LEU A 259 -8.70 -17.81 -7.58
C LEU A 259 -8.20 -19.11 -6.94
N GLY A 260 -8.51 -19.33 -5.66
CA GLY A 260 -8.19 -20.57 -4.94
C GLY A 260 -8.73 -21.81 -5.61
N GLU A 261 -10.00 -21.80 -6.05
CA GLU A 261 -10.61 -22.91 -6.79
C GLU A 261 -9.89 -23.17 -8.13
N ARG A 262 -9.58 -22.15 -8.89
CA ARG A 262 -8.82 -22.29 -10.15
C ARG A 262 -7.41 -22.85 -9.91
N ALA A 263 -6.74 -22.41 -8.85
CA ALA A 263 -5.42 -22.90 -8.46
C ALA A 263 -5.46 -24.39 -8.04
N ARG A 264 -6.44 -24.79 -7.21
CA ARG A 264 -6.67 -26.19 -6.81
C ARG A 264 -6.90 -27.09 -8.04
N ALA A 265 -7.69 -26.63 -9.01
CA ALA A 265 -7.96 -27.37 -10.25
C ALA A 265 -6.67 -27.59 -11.11
N ARG A 266 -5.66 -26.73 -10.95
CA ARG A 266 -4.33 -26.84 -11.58
C ARG A 266 -3.32 -27.63 -10.74
N GLY A 267 -3.71 -28.16 -9.58
CA GLY A 267 -2.86 -28.94 -8.68
C GLY A 267 -1.94 -28.11 -7.77
N VAL A 268 -2.20 -26.81 -7.62
CA VAL A 268 -1.47 -25.95 -6.69
C VAL A 268 -1.94 -26.27 -5.26
N ALA A 269 -1.01 -26.30 -4.29
CA ALA A 269 -1.35 -26.37 -2.89
C ALA A 269 -2.05 -25.07 -2.44
N VAL A 270 -3.28 -25.17 -1.91
CA VAL A 270 -4.07 -24.00 -1.52
C VAL A 270 -4.59 -24.18 -0.09
N GLN A 271 -4.36 -23.16 0.74
CA GLN A 271 -4.96 -23.02 2.06
C GLN A 271 -5.95 -21.85 2.04
N GLY A 272 -7.19 -22.09 2.48
CA GLY A 272 -8.18 -21.04 2.67
C GLY A 272 -8.15 -20.50 4.10
N TYR A 273 -8.50 -19.24 4.28
CA TYR A 273 -8.78 -18.64 5.58
C TYR A 273 -10.03 -17.77 5.52
N GLY A 274 -10.72 -17.64 6.66
CA GLY A 274 -11.94 -16.84 6.76
C GLY A 274 -12.91 -17.38 7.79
N THR A 275 -14.18 -16.95 7.69
CA THR A 275 -15.26 -17.30 8.63
C THR A 275 -15.96 -18.61 8.26
N ALA A 276 -15.84 -19.07 7.01
CA ALA A 276 -16.50 -20.29 6.54
C ALA A 276 -15.94 -21.54 7.22
N GLU A 277 -16.84 -22.46 7.63
CA GLU A 277 -16.42 -23.74 8.20
C GLU A 277 -15.69 -24.60 7.17
N GLY A 278 -14.61 -25.24 7.63
CA GLY A 278 -13.80 -26.13 6.79
C GLY A 278 -12.67 -25.45 6.06
N THR A 279 -12.47 -24.13 6.24
CA THR A 279 -11.24 -23.44 5.83
C THR A 279 -10.04 -23.97 6.62
N ALA A 280 -8.85 -23.94 6.06
CA ALA A 280 -7.63 -24.39 6.74
C ALA A 280 -7.33 -23.54 8.01
N TRP A 281 -7.71 -22.27 7.96
CA TRP A 281 -7.61 -21.31 9.07
C TRP A 281 -8.98 -20.67 9.28
N THR A 282 -9.76 -21.24 10.20
CA THR A 282 -11.15 -20.80 10.42
C THR A 282 -11.23 -19.80 11.56
N LEU A 283 -11.77 -18.62 11.31
CA LEU A 283 -12.13 -17.63 12.32
C LEU A 283 -13.36 -18.11 13.10
N ARG A 284 -13.19 -18.37 14.39
CA ARG A 284 -14.24 -18.91 15.27
C ARG A 284 -14.96 -17.83 16.06
N ALA A 285 -14.20 -16.85 16.56
CA ALA A 285 -14.76 -15.75 17.33
C ALA A 285 -13.87 -14.51 17.19
N GLU A 286 -14.51 -13.35 17.21
CA GLU A 286 -13.88 -12.05 17.22
C GLU A 286 -14.52 -11.15 18.27
N ARG A 287 -13.70 -10.47 19.07
CA ARG A 287 -14.11 -9.42 20.00
C ARG A 287 -13.26 -8.20 19.75
N SER A 288 -13.75 -7.33 18.90
CA SER A 288 -13.07 -6.05 18.58
C SER A 288 -13.49 -4.96 19.56
N GLY A 289 -12.53 -4.08 19.89
CA GLY A 289 -12.72 -2.93 20.76
C GLY A 289 -11.84 -1.74 20.32
N ALA A 290 -11.93 -0.63 21.01
CA ALA A 290 -11.21 0.61 20.65
C ALA A 290 -9.67 0.48 20.68
N ARG A 291 -9.11 -0.57 21.28
CA ARG A 291 -7.66 -0.75 21.46
C ARG A 291 -7.14 -2.05 20.89
N GLY A 292 -7.89 -2.72 20.03
CA GLY A 292 -7.47 -3.97 19.43
C GLY A 292 -8.57 -5.02 19.33
N ALA A 293 -8.20 -6.24 18.98
CA ALA A 293 -9.13 -7.35 18.84
C ALA A 293 -8.55 -8.63 19.47
N GLU A 294 -9.43 -9.37 20.16
CA GLU A 294 -9.19 -10.76 20.59
C GLU A 294 -9.89 -11.70 19.62
N VAL A 295 -9.13 -12.63 19.06
CA VAL A 295 -9.55 -13.47 17.95
C VAL A 295 -9.26 -14.93 18.27
N GLU A 296 -10.27 -15.80 18.14
CA GLU A 296 -10.13 -17.24 18.25
C GLU A 296 -10.17 -17.86 16.86
N ILE A 297 -9.14 -18.61 16.49
CA ILE A 297 -9.05 -19.30 15.20
C ILE A 297 -8.78 -20.79 15.39
N GLU A 298 -9.22 -21.59 14.42
CA GLU A 298 -8.85 -23.00 14.28
C GLU A 298 -7.87 -23.10 13.11
N GLY A 299 -6.62 -23.48 13.38
CA GLY A 299 -5.60 -23.68 12.35
C GLY A 299 -5.26 -25.16 12.15
N PRO A 300 -4.39 -25.51 11.19
CA PRO A 300 -3.99 -26.90 10.91
C PRO A 300 -3.36 -27.62 12.11
N ALA A 301 -2.76 -26.88 13.05
CA ALA A 301 -2.15 -27.41 14.27
C ALA A 301 -3.07 -27.35 15.49
N GLY A 302 -4.32 -26.91 15.34
CA GLY A 302 -5.30 -26.76 16.40
C GLY A 302 -5.66 -25.29 16.70
N PRO A 303 -6.42 -25.07 17.80
CA PRO A 303 -6.93 -23.74 18.13
C PRO A 303 -5.80 -22.79 18.59
N LEU A 304 -5.94 -21.52 18.19
CA LEU A 304 -5.05 -20.43 18.53
C LEU A 304 -5.85 -19.20 18.94
N THR A 305 -5.27 -18.37 19.80
CA THR A 305 -5.81 -17.05 20.15
C THR A 305 -4.82 -15.97 19.65
N LEU A 306 -5.35 -14.97 18.96
CA LEU A 306 -4.61 -13.78 18.54
C LEU A 306 -5.07 -12.60 19.39
N SER A 307 -4.12 -11.84 19.95
CA SER A 307 -4.39 -10.55 20.58
C SER A 307 -3.77 -9.47 19.70
N LEU A 308 -4.61 -8.73 18.96
CA LEU A 308 -4.18 -7.73 17.99
C LEU A 308 -4.27 -6.32 18.60
N ALA A 309 -3.27 -5.49 18.36
CA ALA A 309 -3.28 -4.08 18.76
C ALA A 309 -4.05 -3.16 17.79
N VAL A 310 -4.52 -3.71 16.66
CA VAL A 310 -5.31 -3.01 15.64
C VAL A 310 -6.76 -3.52 15.64
N THR A 311 -7.69 -2.67 15.21
CA THR A 311 -9.13 -2.93 15.21
C THR A 311 -9.67 -3.15 13.80
N GLY A 312 -10.91 -3.65 13.72
CA GLY A 312 -11.64 -3.84 12.47
C GLY A 312 -11.51 -5.25 11.91
N HIS A 313 -12.64 -5.81 11.48
CA HIS A 313 -12.73 -7.17 10.94
C HIS A 313 -11.76 -7.42 9.78
N HIS A 314 -11.58 -6.43 8.89
CA HIS A 314 -10.61 -6.52 7.80
C HIS A 314 -9.17 -6.71 8.30
N ASN A 315 -8.79 -6.09 9.45
CA ASN A 315 -7.47 -6.29 10.05
C ASN A 315 -7.34 -7.66 10.73
N VAL A 316 -8.42 -8.19 11.25
CA VAL A 316 -8.46 -9.58 11.74
C VAL A 316 -8.21 -10.56 10.59
N LEU A 317 -8.87 -10.39 9.45
CA LEU A 317 -8.62 -11.20 8.25
C LEU A 317 -7.20 -11.04 7.73
N ASN A 318 -6.66 -9.81 7.69
CA ASN A 318 -5.27 -9.55 7.33
C ASN A 318 -4.28 -10.30 8.24
N ALA A 319 -4.55 -10.32 9.54
CA ALA A 319 -3.71 -11.03 10.52
C ALA A 319 -3.74 -12.55 10.32
N VAL A 320 -4.93 -13.13 10.11
CA VAL A 320 -5.09 -14.56 9.83
C VAL A 320 -4.41 -14.94 8.51
N GLY A 321 -4.56 -14.12 7.47
CA GLY A 321 -3.88 -14.31 6.17
C GLY A 321 -2.35 -14.25 6.28
N GLY A 322 -1.82 -13.28 7.01
CA GLY A 322 -0.38 -13.16 7.28
C GLY A 322 0.18 -14.34 8.08
N LEU A 323 -0.55 -14.79 9.11
CA LEU A 323 -0.23 -15.99 9.90
C LEU A 323 -0.20 -17.24 9.01
N ALA A 324 -1.24 -17.43 8.21
CA ALA A 324 -1.36 -18.58 7.31
C ALA A 324 -0.22 -18.62 6.28
N ALA A 325 0.11 -17.46 5.69
CA ALA A 325 1.18 -17.36 4.70
C ALA A 325 2.57 -17.64 5.29
N THR A 326 2.84 -17.16 6.51
CA THR A 326 4.11 -17.44 7.21
C THR A 326 4.23 -18.91 7.62
N ALA A 327 3.17 -19.51 8.15
CA ALA A 327 3.13 -20.92 8.49
C ALA A 327 3.22 -21.84 7.24
N ALA A 328 2.68 -21.39 6.10
CA ALA A 328 2.79 -22.12 4.84
C ALA A 328 4.21 -22.06 4.24
N ALA A 329 4.92 -20.93 4.39
CA ALA A 329 6.29 -20.78 3.92
C ALA A 329 7.27 -21.62 4.74
N ASP A 330 7.08 -21.72 6.06
CA ASP A 330 7.89 -22.58 6.93
C ASP A 330 7.02 -23.31 7.96
N PRO A 331 6.58 -24.54 7.62
CA PRO A 331 5.75 -25.35 8.54
C PRO A 331 6.46 -25.80 9.82
N SER A 332 7.76 -25.56 9.96
CA SER A 332 8.52 -25.87 11.20
C SER A 332 8.38 -24.80 12.28
N LEU A 333 7.88 -23.61 11.92
CA LEU A 333 7.66 -22.53 12.88
C LEU A 333 6.47 -22.85 13.78
N ASP A 334 6.60 -22.50 15.06
CA ASP A 334 5.53 -22.66 16.04
C ASP A 334 4.42 -21.63 15.80
N PRO A 335 3.18 -22.08 15.41
CA PRO A 335 2.07 -21.17 15.15
C PRO A 335 1.70 -20.28 16.35
N ALA A 336 1.92 -20.73 17.59
CA ALA A 336 1.66 -19.92 18.78
C ALA A 336 2.65 -18.75 18.90
N ARG A 337 3.89 -18.95 18.49
CA ARG A 337 4.89 -17.87 18.45
C ARG A 337 4.63 -16.89 17.32
N LEU A 338 4.22 -17.38 16.15
CA LEU A 338 3.75 -16.53 15.03
C LEU A 338 2.56 -15.67 15.49
N ALA A 339 1.57 -16.28 16.15
CA ALA A 339 0.39 -15.59 16.68
C ALA A 339 0.76 -14.51 17.72
N ALA A 340 1.69 -14.82 18.64
CA ALA A 340 2.19 -13.85 19.61
C ALA A 340 2.90 -12.66 18.95
N GLY A 341 3.62 -12.89 17.86
CA GLY A 341 4.27 -11.84 17.07
C GLY A 341 3.27 -10.85 16.46
N LEU A 342 2.13 -11.33 15.99
CA LEU A 342 1.07 -10.46 15.42
C LEU A 342 0.60 -9.39 16.42
N GLY A 343 0.58 -9.69 17.72
CA GLY A 343 0.19 -8.75 18.77
C GLY A 343 1.14 -7.56 18.94
N THR A 344 2.34 -7.62 18.37
CA THR A 344 3.30 -6.51 18.38
C THR A 344 3.11 -5.51 17.25
N PHE A 345 2.28 -5.83 16.26
CA PHE A 345 2.00 -4.93 15.14
C PHE A 345 0.99 -3.86 15.55
N THR A 346 1.41 -2.60 15.55
CA THR A 346 0.61 -1.44 16.01
C THR A 346 -0.08 -0.69 14.87
N GLY A 347 0.16 -1.10 13.62
CA GLY A 347 -0.45 -0.49 12.44
C GLY A 347 0.59 -0.11 11.38
N ALA A 348 0.09 0.35 10.24
CA ALA A 348 0.90 0.96 9.19
C ALA A 348 0.54 2.44 9.08
N SER A 349 1.50 3.30 8.80
CA SER A 349 1.26 4.72 8.60
C SER A 349 0.17 4.96 7.56
N ARG A 350 -0.73 5.87 7.85
CA ARG A 350 -1.90 6.16 7.02
C ARG A 350 -2.82 4.93 6.81
N ARG A 351 -2.96 4.05 7.83
CA ARG A 351 -3.94 2.95 7.86
C ARG A 351 -4.63 2.98 9.21
N PHE A 352 -5.71 3.75 9.29
CA PHE A 352 -6.41 4.13 10.52
C PHE A 352 -5.43 4.71 11.58
N ASP A 353 -4.54 5.60 11.12
CA ASP A 353 -3.44 6.14 11.90
C ASP A 353 -3.91 7.35 12.71
N VAL A 354 -3.88 7.27 14.03
CA VAL A 354 -4.32 8.36 14.90
C VAL A 354 -3.27 9.47 14.88
N ALA A 355 -3.50 10.47 14.05
CA ALA A 355 -2.60 11.62 13.88
C ALA A 355 -2.54 12.55 15.10
N GLY A 356 -3.62 12.60 15.89
CA GLY A 356 -3.68 13.40 17.10
C GLY A 356 -5.10 13.67 17.59
N ALA A 357 -5.18 14.49 18.65
CA ALA A 357 -6.45 14.99 19.15
C ALA A 357 -6.33 16.48 19.50
N ALA A 358 -7.30 17.29 19.09
CA ALA A 358 -7.33 18.73 19.32
C ALA A 358 -8.78 19.22 19.46
N GLY A 359 -9.06 20.16 20.36
CA GLY A 359 -10.41 20.65 20.61
C GLY A 359 -11.41 19.56 21.04
N GLY A 360 -10.93 18.44 21.57
CA GLY A 360 -11.75 17.28 21.92
C GLY A 360 -12.15 16.40 20.73
N VAL A 361 -11.59 16.63 19.53
CA VAL A 361 -11.79 15.86 18.31
C VAL A 361 -10.57 14.97 18.10
N THR A 362 -10.78 13.68 17.86
CA THR A 362 -9.70 12.76 17.45
C THR A 362 -9.59 12.77 15.93
N VAL A 363 -8.38 12.99 15.40
CA VAL A 363 -8.09 13.02 13.96
C VAL A 363 -7.33 11.78 13.56
N VAL A 364 -7.80 11.10 12.51
CA VAL A 364 -7.24 9.86 11.97
C VAL A 364 -6.90 10.06 10.50
N ASP A 365 -5.68 9.71 10.11
CA ASP A 365 -5.27 9.64 8.70
C ASP A 365 -5.48 8.23 8.15
N ASP A 366 -6.10 8.11 6.96
CA ASP A 366 -6.22 6.83 6.28
C ASP A 366 -5.99 6.97 4.76
N TYR A 367 -5.29 6.01 4.20
CA TYR A 367 -4.94 5.96 2.78
C TYR A 367 -6.11 5.54 1.88
N ALA A 368 -7.28 5.24 2.45
CA ALA A 368 -8.46 4.76 1.75
C ALA A 368 -8.80 5.65 0.55
N HIS A 369 -8.78 5.06 -0.63
CA HIS A 369 -8.98 5.74 -1.91
C HIS A 369 -9.79 4.90 -2.91
N HIS A 370 -10.31 3.76 -2.48
CA HIS A 370 -11.30 2.94 -3.17
C HIS A 370 -12.59 2.91 -2.34
N PRO A 371 -13.82 2.83 -2.95
CA PRO A 371 -15.07 2.89 -2.20
C PRO A 371 -15.16 1.89 -1.04
N ARG A 372 -14.69 0.64 -1.24
CA ARG A 372 -14.69 -0.39 -0.19
C ARG A 372 -13.73 -0.08 0.95
N GLU A 373 -12.56 0.50 0.67
CA GLU A 373 -11.65 0.97 1.72
C GLU A 373 -12.29 2.08 2.53
N VAL A 374 -12.89 3.07 1.86
CA VAL A 374 -13.61 4.18 2.51
C VAL A 374 -14.74 3.64 3.39
N ALA A 375 -15.55 2.71 2.88
CA ALA A 375 -16.61 2.08 3.65
C ALA A 375 -16.08 1.34 4.88
N ALA A 376 -15.02 0.52 4.71
CA ALA A 376 -14.41 -0.24 5.81
C ALA A 376 -13.81 0.66 6.89
N THR A 377 -13.17 1.77 6.50
CA THR A 377 -12.61 2.75 7.44
C THR A 377 -13.71 3.49 8.21
N LEU A 378 -14.79 3.88 7.52
CA LEU A 378 -15.94 4.52 8.15
C LEU A 378 -16.68 3.57 9.11
N ASP A 379 -16.83 2.30 8.75
CA ASP A 379 -17.45 1.27 9.60
C ASP A 379 -16.62 1.04 10.87
N ALA A 380 -15.30 0.93 10.74
CA ALA A 380 -14.39 0.85 11.89
C ALA A 380 -14.50 2.08 12.80
N ALA A 381 -14.55 3.29 12.23
CA ALA A 381 -14.75 4.52 12.96
C ALA A 381 -16.10 4.56 13.70
N ARG A 382 -17.17 4.11 13.06
CA ARG A 382 -18.50 4.00 13.66
C ARG A 382 -18.50 3.08 14.88
N GLY A 383 -17.89 1.89 14.77
CA GLY A 383 -17.75 0.96 15.89
C GLY A 383 -16.97 1.56 17.08
N ILE A 384 -15.94 2.39 16.83
CA ILE A 384 -15.19 3.08 17.88
C ILE A 384 -16.05 4.13 18.57
N VAL A 385 -16.76 4.95 17.80
CA VAL A 385 -17.62 6.02 18.35
C VAL A 385 -18.78 5.43 19.15
N GLU A 386 -19.42 4.36 18.69
CA GLU A 386 -20.53 3.69 19.39
C GLU A 386 -20.09 3.03 20.69
N ALA A 387 -18.82 2.63 20.81
CA ALA A 387 -18.28 2.06 22.04
C ALA A 387 -17.92 3.09 23.12
N GLN A 388 -18.03 4.39 22.83
CA GLN A 388 -17.77 5.47 23.80
C GLN A 388 -18.96 5.63 24.76
N GLU A 389 -18.69 6.07 26.01
CA GLU A 389 -19.74 6.37 26.98
C GLU A 389 -20.70 7.48 26.53
N ALA A 390 -20.18 8.46 25.79
CA ALA A 390 -20.93 9.53 25.13
C ALA A 390 -20.58 9.50 23.63
N PRO A 391 -21.39 8.84 22.79
CA PRO A 391 -21.10 8.70 21.38
C PRO A 391 -21.01 10.06 20.69
N GLY A 392 -19.86 10.31 20.03
CA GLY A 392 -19.65 11.44 19.13
C GLY A 392 -20.20 11.15 17.73
N ARG A 393 -19.74 11.92 16.76
CA ARG A 393 -20.04 11.73 15.34
C ARG A 393 -18.80 11.22 14.60
N VAL A 394 -19.03 10.54 13.49
CA VAL A 394 -17.99 10.24 12.50
C VAL A 394 -18.02 11.32 11.42
N LEU A 395 -16.95 12.09 11.32
CA LEU A 395 -16.73 13.09 10.28
C LEU A 395 -15.71 12.59 9.28
N ALA A 396 -15.83 12.93 8.00
CA ALA A 396 -14.87 12.54 6.98
C ALA A 396 -14.49 13.69 6.07
N VAL A 397 -13.19 13.82 5.76
CA VAL A 397 -12.68 14.61 4.63
C VAL A 397 -12.10 13.62 3.64
N PHE A 398 -12.62 13.58 2.43
CA PHE A 398 -12.20 12.64 1.39
C PHE A 398 -11.57 13.37 0.21
N GLN A 399 -10.33 13.02 -0.13
CA GLN A 399 -9.66 13.46 -1.35
C GLN A 399 -9.72 12.37 -2.41
N PRO A 400 -10.56 12.50 -3.45
CA PRO A 400 -10.60 11.54 -4.53
C PRO A 400 -9.26 11.49 -5.27
N HIS A 401 -8.80 10.29 -5.64
CA HIS A 401 -7.53 10.04 -6.31
C HIS A 401 -7.77 9.48 -7.70
N LEU A 402 -7.24 10.15 -8.75
CA LEU A 402 -7.45 9.92 -10.19
C LEU A 402 -8.85 10.35 -10.69
N PHE A 403 -8.88 11.03 -11.81
CA PHE A 403 -10.14 11.43 -12.46
C PHE A 403 -10.92 10.23 -13.00
N SER A 404 -10.23 9.23 -13.57
CA SER A 404 -10.85 8.00 -14.05
C SER A 404 -11.58 7.27 -12.95
N ARG A 405 -10.90 7.00 -11.82
CA ARG A 405 -11.48 6.31 -10.66
C ARG A 405 -12.65 7.09 -10.06
N THR A 406 -12.50 8.41 -9.93
CA THR A 406 -13.56 9.28 -9.40
C THR A 406 -14.84 9.18 -10.24
N ARG A 407 -14.71 9.13 -11.56
CA ARG A 407 -15.85 9.01 -12.48
C ARG A 407 -16.44 7.61 -12.44
N ASP A 408 -15.60 6.58 -12.51
CA ASP A 408 -16.03 5.20 -12.68
C ASP A 408 -16.72 4.65 -11.41
N PHE A 409 -16.35 5.13 -10.23
CA PHE A 409 -16.90 4.73 -8.93
C PHE A 409 -17.66 5.84 -8.19
N ALA A 410 -18.15 6.86 -8.90
CA ALA A 410 -18.79 8.03 -8.29
C ALA A 410 -19.94 7.66 -7.33
N ALA A 411 -20.85 6.78 -7.77
CA ALA A 411 -21.99 6.34 -6.99
C ALA A 411 -21.57 5.48 -5.78
N ASP A 412 -20.55 4.64 -5.93
CA ASP A 412 -20.05 3.78 -4.88
C ASP A 412 -19.33 4.59 -3.79
N PHE A 413 -18.56 5.63 -4.17
CA PHE A 413 -17.98 6.58 -3.22
C PHE A 413 -19.06 7.34 -2.46
N ALA A 414 -20.09 7.81 -3.17
CA ALA A 414 -21.21 8.50 -2.53
C ALA A 414 -21.88 7.61 -1.47
N ALA A 415 -22.21 6.36 -1.83
CA ALA A 415 -22.81 5.40 -0.91
C ALA A 415 -21.90 5.10 0.30
N ALA A 416 -20.58 4.98 0.10
CA ALA A 416 -19.63 4.77 1.17
C ALA A 416 -19.58 5.96 2.14
N LEU A 417 -19.50 7.19 1.60
CA LEU A 417 -19.41 8.42 2.40
C LEU A 417 -20.68 8.75 3.19
N GLU A 418 -21.84 8.25 2.77
CA GLU A 418 -23.10 8.40 3.53
C GLU A 418 -23.08 7.67 4.90
N ALA A 419 -22.09 6.79 5.15
CA ALA A 419 -21.89 6.20 6.48
C ALA A 419 -21.32 7.20 7.50
N ALA A 420 -20.76 8.33 7.08
CA ALA A 420 -20.36 9.43 7.95
C ALA A 420 -21.56 10.30 8.34
N ASP A 421 -21.51 10.95 9.53
CA ASP A 421 -22.52 11.94 9.93
C ASP A 421 -22.40 13.23 9.10
N LEU A 422 -21.19 13.54 8.61
CA LEU A 422 -20.90 14.62 7.69
C LEU A 422 -19.62 14.31 6.94
N ALA A 423 -19.60 14.48 5.64
CA ALA A 423 -18.43 14.26 4.79
C ALA A 423 -18.17 15.45 3.86
N TRP A 424 -16.91 15.83 3.70
CA TRP A 424 -16.45 16.81 2.73
C TRP A 424 -15.62 16.14 1.65
N VAL A 425 -15.97 16.37 0.39
CA VAL A 425 -15.24 15.84 -0.77
C VAL A 425 -14.38 16.95 -1.35
N MET A 426 -13.07 16.76 -1.32
CA MET A 426 -12.05 17.67 -1.82
C MET A 426 -11.98 17.63 -3.36
N PRO A 427 -11.30 18.61 -4.01
CA PRO A 427 -10.88 18.51 -5.39
C PRO A 427 -10.11 17.21 -5.67
N VAL A 428 -10.23 16.70 -6.91
CA VAL A 428 -9.60 15.43 -7.32
C VAL A 428 -8.08 15.59 -7.39
N TYR A 429 -7.35 14.70 -6.73
CA TYR A 429 -5.90 14.59 -6.87
C TYR A 429 -5.55 13.83 -8.14
N ALA A 430 -4.92 14.53 -9.10
CA ALA A 430 -4.68 14.00 -10.45
C ALA A 430 -3.66 12.85 -10.51
N ALA A 431 -2.69 12.82 -9.57
CA ALA A 431 -1.60 11.85 -9.54
C ALA A 431 -0.84 11.75 -10.88
N ARG A 432 -1.10 10.70 -11.65
CA ARG A 432 -0.45 10.44 -12.95
C ARG A 432 -1.29 10.87 -14.16
N GLU A 433 -2.54 11.26 -13.96
CA GLU A 433 -3.46 11.65 -15.03
C GLU A 433 -3.30 13.13 -15.41
N ASP A 434 -3.64 13.46 -16.63
CA ASP A 434 -3.79 14.85 -17.05
C ASP A 434 -5.09 15.43 -16.45
N PRO A 435 -5.13 16.74 -16.12
CA PRO A 435 -6.30 17.36 -15.53
C PRO A 435 -7.56 17.20 -16.38
N ASP A 436 -8.66 16.74 -15.77
CA ASP A 436 -9.98 16.63 -16.36
C ASP A 436 -10.96 17.58 -15.66
N PRO A 437 -11.23 18.78 -16.22
CA PRO A 437 -12.13 19.76 -15.58
C PRO A 437 -13.59 19.30 -15.49
N SER A 438 -13.98 18.23 -16.20
CA SER A 438 -15.34 17.70 -16.16
C SER A 438 -15.59 16.80 -14.94
N THR A 439 -14.51 16.30 -14.30
CA THR A 439 -14.56 15.41 -13.14
C THR A 439 -14.12 16.19 -11.89
N THR A 440 -15.05 16.43 -10.99
CA THR A 440 -14.84 17.25 -9.79
C THR A 440 -15.42 16.55 -8.55
N ALA A 441 -15.29 17.14 -7.37
CA ALA A 441 -15.96 16.69 -6.15
C ALA A 441 -17.48 16.48 -6.37
N ARG A 442 -18.10 17.30 -7.23
CA ARG A 442 -19.52 17.18 -7.57
C ARG A 442 -19.88 15.91 -8.35
N THR A 443 -18.91 15.28 -8.98
CA THR A 443 -19.09 13.98 -9.65
C THR A 443 -19.53 12.92 -8.63
N ILE A 444 -18.97 12.94 -7.41
CA ILE A 444 -19.36 12.05 -6.31
C ILE A 444 -20.61 12.59 -5.59
N THR A 445 -20.55 13.85 -5.15
CA THR A 445 -21.63 14.41 -4.29
C THR A 445 -22.95 14.54 -5.00
N GLY A 446 -22.97 14.53 -6.34
CA GLY A 446 -24.20 14.48 -7.15
C GLY A 446 -25.00 13.18 -7.00
N HIS A 447 -24.41 12.13 -6.43
CA HIS A 447 -25.05 10.85 -6.11
C HIS A 447 -25.39 10.68 -4.63
N ALA A 448 -24.98 11.62 -3.76
CA ALA A 448 -25.13 11.53 -2.31
C ALA A 448 -26.21 12.49 -1.77
N GLY A 449 -26.61 12.27 -0.52
CA GLY A 449 -27.48 13.16 0.25
C GLY A 449 -26.75 14.40 0.76
N GLU A 450 -27.50 15.28 1.49
CA GLU A 450 -27.03 16.60 1.94
C GLU A 450 -25.84 16.55 2.93
N ALA A 451 -25.58 15.40 3.55
CA ALA A 451 -24.48 15.24 4.49
C ALA A 451 -23.10 15.12 3.79
N VAL A 452 -23.07 14.92 2.47
CA VAL A 452 -21.84 14.79 1.67
C VAL A 452 -21.66 16.05 0.82
N VAL A 453 -20.73 16.91 1.20
CA VAL A 453 -20.59 18.30 0.70
C VAL A 453 -19.35 18.43 -0.20
N PRO A 454 -19.46 18.98 -1.43
CA PRO A 454 -18.30 19.23 -2.27
C PRO A 454 -17.52 20.47 -1.79
N LEU A 455 -16.19 20.38 -1.81
CA LEU A 455 -15.28 21.50 -1.66
C LEU A 455 -14.79 21.98 -3.03
N GLU A 456 -14.64 23.28 -3.21
CA GLU A 456 -14.11 23.88 -4.45
C GLU A 456 -12.59 24.13 -4.34
N ALA A 457 -12.03 24.12 -3.14
CA ALA A 457 -10.61 24.32 -2.89
C ALA A 457 -10.19 23.61 -1.59
N ASP A 458 -8.96 23.11 -1.55
CA ASP A 458 -8.41 22.38 -0.40
C ASP A 458 -8.40 23.23 0.88
N ALA A 459 -8.11 24.53 0.76
CA ALA A 459 -8.07 25.45 1.89
C ALA A 459 -9.39 25.51 2.68
N GLN A 460 -10.54 25.19 2.04
CA GLN A 460 -11.85 25.19 2.71
C GLN A 460 -11.94 24.14 3.84
N VAL A 461 -11.09 23.09 3.81
CA VAL A 461 -11.01 22.10 4.89
C VAL A 461 -10.71 22.76 6.23
N LEU A 462 -9.75 23.72 6.25
CA LEU A 462 -9.30 24.39 7.46
C LEU A 462 -10.33 25.37 8.04
N ASP A 463 -11.30 25.80 7.24
CA ASP A 463 -12.37 26.70 7.66
C ASP A 463 -13.63 25.92 8.08
N LEU A 464 -14.09 25.00 7.21
CA LEU A 464 -15.39 24.35 7.36
C LEU A 464 -15.38 23.21 8.36
N VAL A 465 -14.31 22.43 8.40
CA VAL A 465 -14.22 21.25 9.30
C VAL A 465 -14.17 21.70 10.77
N PRO A 466 -13.27 22.61 11.18
CA PRO A 466 -13.25 23.10 12.57
C PRO A 466 -14.54 23.81 13.00
N ALA A 467 -15.24 24.49 12.07
CA ALA A 467 -16.51 25.14 12.36
C ALA A 467 -17.65 24.14 12.62
N ALA A 468 -17.60 22.95 12.04
CA ALA A 468 -18.61 21.90 12.18
C ALA A 468 -18.30 20.91 13.30
N ALA A 469 -17.01 20.68 13.60
CA ALA A 469 -16.55 19.68 14.55
C ALA A 469 -16.93 20.04 16.02
N ARG A 470 -17.11 18.99 16.83
CA ARG A 470 -17.51 19.10 18.26
C ARG A 470 -16.65 18.14 19.09
N PRO A 471 -16.44 18.44 20.37
CA PRO A 471 -15.78 17.50 21.28
C PRO A 471 -16.49 16.14 21.28
N GLY A 472 -15.70 15.08 21.19
CA GLY A 472 -16.16 13.69 21.07
C GLY A 472 -16.24 13.17 19.62
N ASP A 473 -16.14 14.03 18.61
CA ASP A 473 -16.14 13.60 17.21
C ASP A 473 -14.85 12.85 16.84
N LEU A 474 -14.98 11.90 15.93
CA LEU A 474 -13.88 11.20 15.25
C LEU A 474 -13.83 11.70 13.80
N LEU A 475 -12.75 12.35 13.43
CA LEU A 475 -12.54 12.94 12.11
C LEU A 475 -11.54 12.11 11.30
N LEU A 476 -11.96 11.64 10.14
CA LEU A 476 -11.15 10.86 9.21
C LEU A 476 -10.65 11.74 8.07
N MET A 477 -9.34 11.69 7.79
CA MET A 477 -8.69 12.29 6.62
C MET A 477 -8.41 11.16 5.64
N LEU A 478 -9.23 11.02 4.59
CA LEU A 478 -9.25 9.86 3.69
C LEU A 478 -8.66 10.23 2.31
N GLY A 479 -7.65 9.48 1.86
CA GLY A 479 -7.12 9.65 0.50
C GLY A 479 -5.67 9.23 0.32
N ALA A 480 -5.30 8.86 -0.91
CA ALA A 480 -3.96 8.45 -1.29
C ALA A 480 -3.05 9.62 -1.73
N GLY A 481 -3.61 10.82 -1.86
CA GLY A 481 -2.89 12.03 -2.29
C GLY A 481 -2.18 12.75 -1.14
N ASP A 482 -2.11 14.07 -1.28
CA ASP A 482 -1.43 14.98 -0.36
C ASP A 482 -2.30 15.47 0.81
N ILE A 483 -3.52 14.97 0.95
CA ILE A 483 -4.44 15.31 2.04
C ILE A 483 -3.80 15.21 3.44
N VAL A 484 -2.91 14.23 3.64
CA VAL A 484 -2.19 14.01 4.91
C VAL A 484 -1.32 15.21 5.30
N GLU A 485 -0.85 16.00 4.32
CA GLU A 485 -0.04 17.19 4.58
C GLU A 485 -0.85 18.32 5.26
N MET A 486 -2.18 18.24 5.18
CA MET A 486 -3.08 19.21 5.82
C MET A 486 -3.35 18.88 7.29
N THR A 487 -3.13 17.63 7.72
CA THR A 487 -3.48 17.17 9.08
C THR A 487 -2.85 17.99 10.20
N PRO A 488 -1.55 18.40 10.14
CA PRO A 488 -0.98 19.26 11.17
C PRO A 488 -1.66 20.65 11.27
N ALA A 489 -1.99 21.25 10.13
CA ALA A 489 -2.68 22.54 10.10
C ALA A 489 -4.13 22.41 10.61
N LEU A 490 -4.79 21.32 10.29
CA LEU A 490 -6.15 21.02 10.76
C LEU A 490 -6.19 20.81 12.28
N LEU A 491 -5.23 20.07 12.85
CA LEU A 491 -5.10 19.92 14.30
C LEU A 491 -4.91 21.28 14.98
N ALA A 492 -4.05 22.14 14.43
CA ALA A 492 -3.87 23.51 14.95
C ALA A 492 -5.17 24.35 14.86
N ALA A 493 -5.92 24.21 13.76
CA ALA A 493 -7.20 24.91 13.59
C ALA A 493 -8.29 24.40 14.55
N LEU A 494 -8.30 23.11 14.89
CA LEU A 494 -9.20 22.52 15.87
C LEU A 494 -8.88 22.96 17.30
N GLU A 495 -7.61 23.24 17.63
CA GLU A 495 -7.17 23.71 18.96
C GLU A 495 -7.48 25.20 19.19
N ALA A 496 -7.54 26.01 18.12
CA ALA A 496 -7.83 27.43 18.23
C ALA A 496 -9.23 27.71 18.84
N ASP A 497 -9.29 28.66 19.77
CA ASP A 497 -10.55 29.01 20.48
C ASP A 497 -11.65 29.46 19.50
N PRO A 498 -12.91 29.01 19.63
CA PRO A 498 -14.01 29.43 18.75
C PRO A 498 -14.18 30.97 18.65
N GLY A 499 -13.67 31.73 19.64
CA GLY A 499 -13.67 33.19 19.64
C GLY A 499 -12.60 33.87 18.78
N GLU A 500 -11.56 33.15 18.33
CA GLU A 500 -10.52 33.66 17.43
C GLU A 500 -10.78 33.30 15.94
N ARG A 501 -11.86 32.57 15.68
CA ARG A 501 -12.25 32.07 14.34
C ARG A 501 -13.17 33.01 13.55
N ALA A 502 -13.36 34.26 14.00
CA ALA A 502 -14.27 35.25 13.39
C ALA A 502 -13.52 36.30 12.54
#